data_4fdb192ff6b0aa2984147a90465549f5
#
_entry.id   4fdb192ff6b0aa2984147a90465549f5
#
_cell.length_a   1.000
_cell.length_b   1.000
_cell.length_c   1.000
_cell.angle_alpha   90.00
_cell.angle_beta   90.00
_cell.angle_gamma   90.00
#
_symmetry.space_group_name_H-M   'P 1'
#
loop_
_entity.id
_entity.type
_entity.pdbx_description
1 polymer ?
#
loop_
_entity_poly.entity_id
_entity_poly.type
_entity_poly.pdbx_seq_one_letter_code
_entity_poly.pdbx_strand_id
1 'polypeptide(L)'
;GSNERVCGVSEHRFSLTVSPEPIDPTQSVSPRKQARRHVVSAEHKPPLRGSAAATFHGEVERWNPEELFLASLAQCHLLSLLYVLERDGVGEVECTIDAEAILVVEPSGAGRITAVSLTPTTRTDADAATVFAAHQEAEKLCFIANSVSCEVTVTPQVLSASASDTQG
;
A
#
# COMPACT_ATOMS: atom_id res chain seq x y z
N GLY A 1 11.95 23.67 7.04
CA GLY A 1 11.77 22.88 8.23
C GLY A 1 13.10 22.33 8.69
N SER A 2 13.50 22.69 9.91
CA SER A 2 14.75 22.27 10.55
C SER A 2 14.80 20.77 10.74
N ASN A 3 15.79 20.14 10.15
CA ASN A 3 16.11 18.73 10.32
C ASN A 3 16.97 18.61 11.60
N GLU A 4 16.35 18.40 12.75
CA GLU A 4 17.07 18.17 13.99
C GLU A 4 17.51 16.70 14.05
N ARG A 5 18.81 16.47 13.86
CA ARG A 5 19.42 15.16 14.09
C ARG A 5 19.75 15.02 15.58
N VAL A 6 19.00 14.17 16.27
CA VAL A 6 19.32 13.75 17.63
C VAL A 6 19.87 12.33 17.58
N CYS A 7 21.15 12.14 17.92
CA CYS A 7 21.79 10.82 18.09
C CYS A 7 21.67 9.82 16.92
N GLY A 8 21.85 10.26 15.66
CA GLY A 8 21.74 9.37 14.50
C GLY A 8 20.31 9.01 14.09
N VAL A 9 19.31 9.49 14.83
CA VAL A 9 17.89 9.35 14.51
C VAL A 9 17.42 10.57 13.69
N SER A 10 16.66 10.34 12.63
CA SER A 10 16.02 11.40 11.84
C SER A 10 14.51 11.39 12.03
N GLU A 11 13.89 12.57 12.06
CA GLU A 11 12.46 12.76 12.16
C GLU A 11 11.93 13.40 10.86
N HIS A 12 10.85 12.85 10.32
CA HIS A 12 10.21 13.34 9.10
C HIS A 12 8.71 13.53 9.33
N ARG A 13 8.12 14.59 8.76
CA ARG A 13 6.71 14.94 8.93
C ARG A 13 5.99 14.88 7.60
N PHE A 14 4.80 14.32 7.63
CA PHE A 14 3.89 14.23 6.49
C PHE A 14 2.55 14.81 6.90
N SER A 15 1.88 15.51 5.98
CA SER A 15 0.58 16.11 6.23
C SER A 15 -0.33 16.01 5.02
N LEU A 16 -1.62 15.85 5.27
CA LEU A 16 -2.67 15.86 4.28
C LEU A 16 -3.98 16.33 4.90
N THR A 17 -4.98 16.59 4.07
CA THR A 17 -6.34 16.95 4.50
C THR A 17 -7.35 15.99 3.89
N VAL A 18 -8.31 15.57 4.70
CA VAL A 18 -9.50 14.83 4.23
C VAL A 18 -10.72 15.70 4.45
N SER A 19 -11.51 15.89 3.40
CA SER A 19 -12.71 16.73 3.44
C SER A 19 -13.86 16.08 2.69
N PRO A 20 -15.12 16.35 3.09
CA PRO A 20 -16.27 15.93 2.31
C PRO A 20 -16.20 16.46 0.88
N GLU A 21 -16.62 15.66 -0.10
CA GLU A 21 -16.73 16.12 -1.47
C GLU A 21 -17.99 16.97 -1.64
N PRO A 22 -17.90 18.16 -2.27
CA PRO A 22 -19.08 18.97 -2.55
C PRO A 22 -20.11 18.24 -3.41
N ILE A 23 -21.38 18.51 -3.16
CA ILE A 23 -22.48 17.94 -3.97
C ILE A 23 -22.42 18.55 -5.37
N ASP A 24 -22.38 17.69 -6.38
CA ASP A 24 -22.51 18.06 -7.79
C ASP A 24 -23.98 17.84 -8.22
N PRO A 25 -24.76 18.91 -8.48
CA PRO A 25 -26.17 18.76 -8.83
C PRO A 25 -26.39 18.12 -10.19
N THR A 26 -25.36 17.99 -11.02
CA THR A 26 -25.43 17.29 -12.34
C THR A 26 -25.35 15.79 -12.22
N GLN A 27 -24.92 15.26 -11.07
CA GLN A 27 -24.79 13.84 -10.83
C GLN A 27 -25.98 13.29 -10.04
N SER A 28 -26.51 12.14 -10.49
CA SER A 28 -27.53 11.41 -9.76
C SER A 28 -26.85 10.39 -8.82
N VAL A 29 -26.74 10.76 -7.56
CA VAL A 29 -26.15 9.92 -6.51
C VAL A 29 -27.09 9.85 -5.34
N SER A 30 -27.27 8.66 -4.75
CA SER A 30 -28.09 8.53 -3.55
C SER A 30 -27.50 9.35 -2.39
N PRO A 31 -28.33 9.93 -1.51
CA PRO A 31 -27.83 10.69 -0.35
C PRO A 31 -26.86 9.88 0.52
N ARG A 32 -27.10 8.59 0.64
CA ARG A 32 -26.25 7.69 1.45
C ARG A 32 -24.84 7.51 0.87
N LYS A 33 -24.74 7.39 -0.45
CA LYS A 33 -23.44 7.35 -1.16
C LYS A 33 -22.76 8.71 -1.15
N GLN A 34 -23.51 9.78 -1.42
CA GLN A 34 -22.97 11.14 -1.38
C GLN A 34 -22.36 11.49 -0.02
N ALA A 35 -23.01 11.09 1.08
CA ALA A 35 -22.52 11.33 2.42
C ALA A 35 -21.18 10.68 2.73
N ARG A 36 -20.76 9.68 1.96
CA ARG A 36 -19.48 8.96 2.13
C ARG A 36 -18.39 9.43 1.18
N ARG A 37 -18.73 10.26 0.21
CA ARG A 37 -17.76 10.84 -0.72
C ARG A 37 -16.87 11.84 0.00
N HIS A 38 -15.58 11.69 -0.20
CA HIS A 38 -14.58 12.59 0.36
C HIS A 38 -13.39 12.71 -0.59
N VAL A 39 -12.57 13.70 -0.32
CA VAL A 39 -11.35 13.98 -1.07
C VAL A 39 -10.18 14.00 -0.10
N VAL A 40 -9.13 13.27 -0.44
CA VAL A 40 -7.83 13.36 0.21
C VAL A 40 -6.96 14.29 -0.62
N SER A 41 -6.43 15.32 -0.01
CA SER A 41 -5.59 16.30 -0.70
C SER A 41 -4.31 16.57 0.07
N ALA A 42 -3.24 16.77 -0.67
CA ALA A 42 -1.95 17.16 -0.15
C ALA A 42 -1.25 18.05 -1.17
N GLU A 43 -0.27 18.81 -0.69
CA GLU A 43 0.52 19.70 -1.53
C GLU A 43 1.25 18.94 -2.64
N HIS A 44 1.32 19.52 -3.83
CA HIS A 44 2.04 19.01 -5.01
C HIS A 44 1.50 17.71 -5.63
N LYS A 45 0.29 17.30 -5.32
CA LYS A 45 -0.30 16.08 -5.90
C LYS A 45 -1.77 16.25 -6.24
N PRO A 46 -2.27 15.50 -7.22
CA PRO A 46 -3.69 15.52 -7.54
C PRO A 46 -4.53 15.00 -6.37
N PRO A 47 -5.75 15.51 -6.21
CA PRO A 47 -6.66 15.01 -5.19
C PRO A 47 -7.04 13.54 -5.44
N LEU A 48 -7.19 12.78 -4.35
CA LEU A 48 -7.65 11.40 -4.40
C LEU A 48 -9.11 11.35 -3.95
N ARG A 49 -9.98 10.79 -4.79
CA ARG A 49 -11.39 10.63 -4.49
C ARG A 49 -11.63 9.31 -3.77
N GLY A 50 -12.26 9.40 -2.60
CA GLY A 50 -12.54 8.27 -1.75
C GLY A 50 -14.01 8.13 -1.39
N SER A 51 -14.32 6.94 -0.90
CA SER A 51 -15.61 6.58 -0.32
C SER A 51 -15.39 5.50 0.75
N ALA A 52 -16.46 5.01 1.37
CA ALA A 52 -16.42 3.79 2.14
C ALA A 52 -16.37 2.56 1.21
N ALA A 53 -15.96 1.42 1.73
CA ALA A 53 -16.11 0.15 1.01
C ALA A 53 -17.59 -0.10 0.65
N ALA A 54 -17.83 -0.81 -0.44
CA ALA A 54 -19.19 -1.09 -0.92
C ALA A 54 -20.04 -1.80 0.15
N THR A 55 -19.45 -2.70 0.93
CA THR A 55 -20.10 -3.37 2.05
C THR A 55 -20.55 -2.40 3.16
N PHE A 56 -19.98 -1.21 3.24
CA PHE A 56 -20.34 -0.13 4.15
C PHE A 56 -21.06 1.02 3.42
N HIS A 57 -21.76 0.70 2.34
CA HIS A 57 -22.60 1.61 1.55
C HIS A 57 -21.83 2.67 0.76
N GLY A 58 -20.56 2.42 0.49
CA GLY A 58 -19.74 3.25 -0.38
C GLY A 58 -19.84 2.87 -1.85
N GLU A 59 -18.96 3.46 -2.65
CA GLU A 59 -18.88 3.28 -4.10
C GLU A 59 -17.64 2.48 -4.47
N VAL A 60 -17.83 1.37 -5.18
CA VAL A 60 -16.76 0.46 -5.56
C VAL A 60 -15.73 1.08 -6.52
N GLU A 61 -16.10 2.13 -7.23
CA GLU A 61 -15.23 2.85 -8.17
C GLU A 61 -14.26 3.83 -7.47
N ARG A 62 -14.41 4.02 -6.16
CA ARG A 62 -13.59 4.94 -5.37
C ARG A 62 -12.71 4.17 -4.40
N TRP A 63 -11.57 4.72 -4.10
CA TRP A 63 -10.69 4.21 -3.05
C TRP A 63 -11.36 4.30 -1.68
N ASN A 64 -11.10 3.34 -0.82
CA ASN A 64 -11.56 3.33 0.56
C ASN A 64 -10.38 3.23 1.54
N PRO A 65 -10.60 3.49 2.85
CA PRO A 65 -9.51 3.48 3.83
C PRO A 65 -8.77 2.15 3.93
N GLU A 66 -9.49 1.02 3.82
CA GLU A 66 -8.90 -0.31 3.93
C GLU A 66 -7.97 -0.61 2.75
N GLU A 67 -8.37 -0.21 1.54
CA GLU A 67 -7.52 -0.32 0.36
C GLU A 67 -6.30 0.60 0.43
N LEU A 68 -6.45 1.83 0.96
CA LEU A 68 -5.31 2.74 1.12
C LEU A 68 -4.34 2.27 2.21
N PHE A 69 -4.84 1.67 3.29
CA PHE A 69 -4.01 1.01 4.29
C PHE A 69 -3.21 -0.13 3.66
N LEU A 70 -3.87 -0.99 2.90
CA LEU A 70 -3.25 -2.10 2.19
C LEU A 70 -2.22 -1.61 1.15
N ALA A 71 -2.56 -0.58 0.39
CA ALA A 71 -1.67 0.03 -0.59
C ALA A 71 -0.42 0.62 0.07
N SER A 72 -0.53 1.21 1.26
CA SER A 72 0.62 1.74 1.98
C SER A 72 1.63 0.64 2.35
N LEU A 73 1.16 -0.52 2.77
CA LEU A 73 2.00 -1.67 3.08
C LEU A 73 2.66 -2.26 1.83
N ALA A 74 1.89 -2.43 0.76
CA ALA A 74 2.41 -3.00 -0.48
C ALA A 74 3.47 -2.10 -1.13
N GLN A 75 3.19 -0.79 -1.27
CA GLN A 75 4.17 0.13 -1.86
C GLN A 75 5.40 0.33 -0.96
N CYS A 76 5.24 0.30 0.36
CA CYS A 76 6.38 0.41 1.27
C CYS A 76 7.32 -0.81 1.14
N HIS A 77 6.76 -2.01 1.02
CA HIS A 77 7.56 -3.20 0.75
C HIS A 77 8.29 -3.10 -0.60
N LEU A 78 7.58 -2.67 -1.65
CA LEU A 78 8.20 -2.47 -2.97
C LEU A 78 9.38 -1.49 -2.90
N LEU A 79 9.19 -0.34 -2.28
CA LEU A 79 10.25 0.68 -2.18
C LEU A 79 11.42 0.19 -1.32
N SER A 80 11.15 -0.54 -0.25
CA SER A 80 12.19 -1.14 0.59
C SER A 80 12.97 -2.22 -0.17
N LEU A 81 12.29 -3.04 -0.97
CA LEU A 81 12.93 -4.02 -1.85
C LEU A 81 13.86 -3.33 -2.86
N LEU A 82 13.35 -2.33 -3.56
CA LEU A 82 14.14 -1.58 -4.55
C LEU A 82 15.37 -0.93 -3.92
N TYR A 83 15.23 -0.39 -2.72
CA TYR A 83 16.34 0.17 -1.96
C TYR A 83 17.42 -0.89 -1.67
N VAL A 84 17.03 -2.06 -1.18
CA VAL A 84 17.97 -3.15 -0.87
C VAL A 84 18.68 -3.64 -2.12
N LEU A 85 17.95 -3.85 -3.21
CA LEU A 85 18.51 -4.32 -4.49
C LEU A 85 19.49 -3.31 -5.08
N GLU A 86 19.17 -2.02 -5.04
CA GLU A 86 20.06 -0.95 -5.49
C GLU A 86 21.33 -0.88 -4.62
N ARG A 87 21.17 -0.89 -3.30
CA ARG A 87 22.30 -0.90 -2.35
C ARG A 87 23.26 -2.06 -2.61
N ASP A 88 22.72 -3.23 -2.91
CA ASP A 88 23.49 -4.46 -3.12
C ASP A 88 23.99 -4.63 -4.56
N GLY A 89 23.77 -3.62 -5.42
CA GLY A 89 24.24 -3.60 -6.80
C GLY A 89 23.56 -4.61 -7.71
N VAL A 90 22.36 -5.03 -7.38
CA VAL A 90 21.53 -5.90 -8.25
C VAL A 90 21.00 -5.08 -9.42
N GLY A 91 21.09 -5.63 -10.62
CA GLY A 91 20.66 -4.98 -11.85
C GLY A 91 19.14 -4.77 -11.93
N GLU A 92 18.64 -4.54 -13.13
CA GLU A 92 17.21 -4.27 -13.35
C GLU A 92 16.31 -5.37 -12.78
N VAL A 93 15.32 -4.95 -12.02
CA VAL A 93 14.33 -5.82 -11.37
C VAL A 93 12.95 -5.21 -11.59
N GLU A 94 12.03 -6.03 -12.08
CA GLU A 94 10.63 -5.69 -12.20
C GLU A 94 9.85 -6.45 -11.11
N CYS A 95 9.10 -5.73 -10.28
CA CYS A 95 8.33 -6.33 -9.19
C CYS A 95 6.90 -5.81 -9.19
N THR A 96 5.96 -6.74 -9.19
CA THR A 96 4.54 -6.47 -8.97
C THR A 96 4.12 -7.12 -7.66
N ILE A 97 3.32 -6.43 -6.86
CA ILE A 97 2.85 -6.95 -5.57
C ILE A 97 1.34 -7.04 -5.57
N ASP A 98 0.82 -8.27 -5.49
CA ASP A 98 -0.58 -8.50 -5.18
C ASP A 98 -0.74 -8.49 -3.66
N ALA A 99 -1.82 -7.87 -3.18
CA ALA A 99 -2.02 -7.65 -1.75
C ALA A 99 -3.46 -7.91 -1.35
N GLU A 100 -3.64 -8.53 -0.20
CA GLU A 100 -4.94 -8.83 0.39
C GLU A 100 -4.93 -8.51 1.89
N ALA A 101 -6.04 -7.97 2.39
CA ALA A 101 -6.24 -7.69 3.81
C ALA A 101 -7.54 -8.33 4.30
N ILE A 102 -7.54 -8.81 5.53
CA ILE A 102 -8.71 -9.34 6.21
C ILE A 102 -9.17 -8.35 7.27
N LEU A 103 -10.37 -7.80 7.09
CA LEU A 103 -11.05 -6.96 8.06
C LEU A 103 -12.06 -7.82 8.83
N VAL A 104 -11.96 -7.85 10.13
CA VAL A 104 -12.94 -8.50 11.02
C VAL A 104 -13.74 -7.42 11.73
N VAL A 105 -15.06 -7.49 11.62
CA VAL A 105 -16.00 -6.58 12.27
C VAL A 105 -16.82 -7.36 13.29
N GLU A 106 -16.85 -6.89 14.52
CA GLU A 106 -17.61 -7.48 15.62
C GLU A 106 -19.08 -7.03 15.59
N PRO A 107 -19.98 -7.74 16.28
CA PRO A 107 -21.39 -7.33 16.38
C PRO A 107 -21.61 -5.92 16.94
N SER A 108 -20.68 -5.42 17.77
CA SER A 108 -20.68 -4.05 18.28
C SER A 108 -20.48 -2.97 17.21
N GLY A 109 -20.01 -3.37 16.02
CA GLY A 109 -19.58 -2.46 14.94
C GLY A 109 -18.08 -2.10 15.01
N ALA A 110 -17.39 -2.46 16.07
CA ALA A 110 -15.94 -2.32 16.14
C ALA A 110 -15.27 -3.36 15.23
N GLY A 111 -14.14 -3.01 14.66
CA GLY A 111 -13.41 -3.91 13.80
C GLY A 111 -11.95 -3.50 13.63
N ARG A 112 -11.20 -4.41 13.05
CA ARG A 112 -9.79 -4.16 12.71
C ARG A 112 -9.31 -5.06 11.58
N ILE A 113 -8.30 -4.63 10.88
CA ILE A 113 -7.55 -5.50 9.97
C ILE A 113 -6.71 -6.43 10.83
N THR A 114 -6.90 -7.74 10.66
CA THR A 114 -6.23 -8.77 11.45
C THR A 114 -5.03 -9.37 10.75
N ALA A 115 -5.04 -9.41 9.42
CA ALA A 115 -3.96 -9.97 8.62
C ALA A 115 -3.86 -9.26 7.28
N VAL A 116 -2.62 -9.16 6.79
CA VAL A 116 -2.28 -8.68 5.44
C VAL A 116 -1.35 -9.70 4.80
N SER A 117 -1.64 -10.05 3.56
CA SER A 117 -0.79 -10.90 2.73
C SER A 117 -0.28 -10.10 1.53
N LEU A 118 1.04 -10.06 1.37
CA LEU A 118 1.71 -9.48 0.21
C LEU A 118 2.34 -10.61 -0.61
N THR A 119 2.05 -10.66 -1.89
CA THR A 119 2.59 -11.66 -2.82
C THR A 119 3.37 -10.95 -3.94
N PRO A 120 4.65 -10.61 -3.71
CA PRO A 120 5.49 -10.01 -4.73
C PRO A 120 5.87 -11.04 -5.80
N THR A 121 5.75 -10.65 -7.06
CA THR A 121 6.32 -11.38 -8.19
C THR A 121 7.45 -10.55 -8.77
N THR A 122 8.67 -11.05 -8.64
CA THR A 122 9.88 -10.36 -9.08
C THR A 122 10.43 -11.04 -10.32
N ARG A 123 10.59 -10.30 -11.40
CA ARG A 123 11.22 -10.76 -12.65
C ARG A 123 12.62 -10.19 -12.73
N THR A 124 13.60 -11.08 -12.84
CA THR A 124 15.01 -10.69 -12.86
C THR A 124 15.87 -11.85 -13.38
N ASP A 125 17.04 -11.53 -13.91
CA ASP A 125 18.10 -12.52 -14.22
C ASP A 125 19.10 -12.65 -13.07
N ALA A 126 18.92 -11.92 -11.98
CA ALA A 126 19.74 -12.09 -10.77
C ALA A 126 19.45 -13.42 -10.10
N ASP A 127 20.39 -13.85 -9.24
CA ASP A 127 20.25 -15.08 -8.46
C ASP A 127 19.00 -15.02 -7.56
N ALA A 128 18.17 -16.06 -7.65
CA ALA A 128 16.92 -16.13 -6.90
C ALA A 128 17.15 -16.05 -5.38
N ALA A 129 18.19 -16.69 -4.86
CA ALA A 129 18.51 -16.64 -3.44
C ALA A 129 18.85 -15.22 -2.97
N THR A 130 19.53 -14.44 -3.81
CA THR A 130 19.83 -13.02 -3.55
C THR A 130 18.55 -12.21 -3.47
N VAL A 131 17.61 -12.43 -4.37
CA VAL A 131 16.31 -11.72 -4.39
C VAL A 131 15.44 -12.11 -3.20
N PHE A 132 15.38 -13.40 -2.84
CA PHE A 132 14.67 -13.83 -1.64
C PHE A 132 15.25 -13.20 -0.36
N ALA A 133 16.57 -13.13 -0.24
CA ALA A 133 17.22 -12.46 0.87
C ALA A 133 16.91 -10.96 0.90
N ALA A 134 16.83 -10.32 -0.25
CA ALA A 134 16.45 -8.92 -0.38
C ALA A 134 15.00 -8.67 0.11
N HIS A 135 14.07 -9.57 -0.19
CA HIS A 135 12.71 -9.49 0.34
C HIS A 135 12.68 -9.61 1.87
N GLN A 136 13.46 -10.50 2.45
CA GLN A 136 13.56 -10.65 3.91
C GLN A 136 14.11 -9.38 4.58
N GLU A 137 15.13 -8.77 3.98
CA GLU A 137 15.69 -7.50 4.46
C GLU A 137 14.67 -6.35 4.30
N ALA A 138 13.94 -6.31 3.18
CA ALA A 138 12.90 -5.32 2.92
C ALA A 138 11.79 -5.36 3.98
N GLU A 139 11.40 -6.55 4.45
CA GLU A 139 10.42 -6.71 5.53
C GLU A 139 10.86 -5.99 6.81
N LYS A 140 12.13 -6.06 7.15
CA LYS A 140 12.69 -5.41 8.34
C LYS A 140 12.74 -3.89 8.20
N LEU A 141 12.95 -3.40 6.99
CA LEU A 141 13.11 -1.97 6.67
C LEU A 141 11.79 -1.27 6.33
N CYS A 142 10.71 -2.01 6.17
CA CYS A 142 9.42 -1.44 5.82
C CYS A 142 8.84 -0.60 6.97
N PHE A 143 8.84 0.73 6.82
CA PHE A 143 8.36 1.64 7.85
C PHE A 143 6.91 1.39 8.23
N ILE A 144 6.06 1.13 7.24
CA ILE A 144 4.63 0.91 7.48
C ILE A 144 4.40 -0.42 8.18
N ALA A 145 5.07 -1.50 7.77
CA ALA A 145 4.96 -2.79 8.46
C ALA A 145 5.42 -2.70 9.93
N ASN A 146 6.46 -1.91 10.20
CA ASN A 146 6.94 -1.65 11.56
C ASN A 146 5.98 -0.79 12.40
N SER A 147 4.95 -0.20 11.78
CA SER A 147 4.02 0.73 12.40
C SER A 147 2.62 0.15 12.62
N VAL A 148 2.37 -1.09 12.21
CA VAL A 148 1.05 -1.74 12.34
C VAL A 148 1.10 -2.89 13.33
N SER A 149 -0.06 -3.22 13.90
CA SER A 149 -0.20 -4.32 14.86
C SER A 149 -0.73 -5.61 14.26
N CYS A 150 -1.27 -5.56 13.03
CA CYS A 150 -1.73 -6.76 12.34
C CYS A 150 -0.55 -7.60 11.83
N GLU A 151 -0.81 -8.89 11.63
CA GLU A 151 0.14 -9.78 10.98
C GLU A 151 0.30 -9.39 9.49
N VAL A 152 1.55 -9.21 9.05
CA VAL A 152 1.89 -8.96 7.65
C VAL A 152 2.77 -10.10 7.16
N THR A 153 2.26 -10.87 6.20
CA THR A 153 2.98 -12.01 5.60
C THR A 153 3.39 -11.66 4.18
N VAL A 154 4.67 -11.84 3.86
CA VAL A 154 5.23 -11.65 2.53
C VAL A 154 5.63 -12.99 1.95
N THR A 155 5.07 -13.34 0.79
CA THR A 155 5.34 -14.61 0.09
C THR A 155 5.87 -14.31 -1.31
N PRO A 156 7.19 -14.09 -1.47
CA PRO A 156 7.77 -13.72 -2.76
C PRO A 156 7.79 -14.87 -3.76
N GLN A 157 7.63 -14.52 -5.04
CA GLN A 157 7.92 -15.37 -6.17
C GLN A 157 9.02 -14.70 -7.01
N VAL A 158 10.01 -15.48 -7.44
CA VAL A 158 11.09 -15.00 -8.29
C VAL A 158 11.04 -15.75 -9.61
N LEU A 159 10.91 -15.02 -10.70
CA LEU A 159 10.83 -15.55 -12.06
C LEU A 159 11.99 -15.01 -12.88
N SER A 160 12.44 -15.80 -13.86
CA SER A 160 13.40 -15.33 -14.84
C SER A 160 12.81 -14.23 -15.71
N ALA A 161 13.58 -13.17 -15.98
CA ALA A 161 13.19 -12.08 -16.89
C ALA A 161 12.95 -12.58 -18.33
N SER A 162 13.59 -13.70 -18.74
CA SER A 162 13.44 -14.32 -20.05
C SER A 162 12.23 -15.26 -20.18
N ALA A 163 11.46 -15.51 -19.09
CA ALA A 163 10.23 -16.27 -19.14
C ALA A 163 9.11 -15.42 -19.76
N SER A 164 8.83 -15.64 -21.05
CA SER A 164 7.65 -15.07 -21.71
C SER A 164 6.38 -15.61 -21.06
N ASP A 165 5.40 -14.74 -20.82
CA ASP A 165 4.04 -15.11 -20.43
C ASP A 165 3.43 -15.94 -21.55
N THR A 166 3.56 -17.26 -21.48
CA THR A 166 2.84 -18.19 -22.33
C THR A 166 1.62 -18.66 -21.54
N GLN A 167 0.62 -17.81 -21.46
CA GLN A 167 -0.72 -18.26 -21.15
C GLN A 167 -1.67 -17.55 -22.12
N GLY A 168 -2.11 -18.35 -23.10
CA GLY A 168 -3.22 -18.01 -23.99
C GLY A 168 -4.56 -18.21 -23.29
#